data_1af6c92051264e048db2043d39f529fb
#
_entry.id   1af6c92051264e048db2043d39f529fb
#
_cell.length_a   1.000
_cell.length_b   1.000
_cell.length_c   1.000
_cell.angle_alpha   90.00
_cell.angle_beta   90.00
_cell.angle_gamma   90.00
#
_symmetry.space_group_name_H-M   'P 1'
#
loop_
_entity.id
_entity.type
_entity.pdbx_description
1 polymer ?
#
loop_
_entity_poly.entity_id
_entity_poly.type
_entity_poly.pdbx_seq_one_letter_code
_entity_poly.pdbx_strand_id
1 'polypeptide(L)'
;MPARAWLAAALDPQISGELELVYEHITRAVDTRKPVCNTSGRCCNFDEWGHRLYVTGLEAAYLFTRLNELRDKPLTAADIDAARAAGGCPFQKALLCSVHAIRPLGCRTYYCDETAQEWQHDLTEDQLREVRAIHDRHGLDYQYGEWRGMLEMLIGA
;
A
#
# COMPACT_ATOMS: atom_id res chain seq x y z
N MET A 1 11.89 -11.40 -14.01
CA MET A 1 10.58 -11.16 -13.35
C MET A 1 10.73 -9.96 -12.43
N PRO A 2 9.95 -8.92 -12.62
CA PRO A 2 10.08 -7.68 -11.84
C PRO A 2 9.88 -7.89 -10.33
N ALA A 3 9.03 -8.84 -9.93
CA ALA A 3 8.73 -9.13 -8.52
C ALA A 3 9.98 -9.44 -7.68
N ARG A 4 10.93 -10.21 -8.21
CA ARG A 4 12.19 -10.51 -7.52
C ARG A 4 13.05 -9.27 -7.32
N ALA A 5 13.10 -8.39 -8.31
CA ALA A 5 13.85 -7.14 -8.19
C ALA A 5 13.23 -6.22 -7.14
N TRP A 6 11.90 -6.13 -7.08
CA TRP A 6 11.20 -5.36 -6.06
C TRP A 6 11.42 -5.93 -4.65
N LEU A 7 11.40 -7.26 -4.50
CA LEU A 7 11.69 -7.92 -3.21
C LEU A 7 13.13 -7.61 -2.75
N ALA A 8 14.10 -7.71 -3.64
CA ALA A 8 15.49 -7.38 -3.32
C ALA A 8 15.64 -5.89 -2.94
N ALA A 9 14.99 -5.00 -3.68
CA ALA A 9 15.01 -3.56 -3.41
C ALA A 9 14.34 -3.22 -2.05
N ALA A 10 13.24 -3.88 -1.72
CA ALA A 10 12.56 -3.69 -0.45
C ALA A 10 13.38 -4.15 0.77
N LEU A 11 14.32 -5.06 0.57
CA LEU A 11 15.28 -5.50 1.59
C LEU A 11 16.53 -4.63 1.66
N ASP A 12 16.81 -3.83 0.64
CA ASP A 12 17.92 -2.89 0.62
C ASP A 12 17.60 -1.69 1.54
N PRO A 13 18.42 -1.42 2.59
CA PRO A 13 18.15 -0.35 3.54
C PRO A 13 18.13 1.05 2.92
N GLN A 14 18.90 1.28 1.85
CA GLN A 14 18.90 2.56 1.16
C GLN A 14 17.57 2.78 0.44
N ILE A 15 17.14 1.81 -0.36
CA ILE A 15 15.94 1.91 -1.19
C ILE A 15 14.68 1.95 -0.30
N SER A 16 14.60 1.05 0.67
CA SER A 16 13.48 1.05 1.62
C SER A 16 13.44 2.32 2.47
N GLY A 17 14.62 2.87 2.83
CA GLY A 17 14.72 4.15 3.54
C GLY A 17 14.19 5.33 2.71
N GLU A 18 14.42 5.36 1.40
CA GLU A 18 13.83 6.38 0.51
C GLU A 18 12.30 6.28 0.48
N LEU A 19 11.75 5.08 0.43
CA LEU A 19 10.29 4.87 0.49
C LEU A 19 9.72 5.30 1.86
N GLU A 20 10.42 4.98 2.93
CA GLU A 20 10.01 5.38 4.29
C GLU A 20 9.97 6.91 4.44
N LEU A 21 10.90 7.64 3.81
CA LEU A 21 10.86 9.10 3.78
C LEU A 21 9.62 9.65 3.07
N VAL A 22 9.19 9.01 1.99
CA VAL A 22 7.91 9.34 1.33
C VAL A 22 6.75 9.14 2.29
N TYR A 23 6.71 8.02 3.00
CA TYR A 23 5.67 7.71 3.97
C TYR A 23 5.66 8.69 5.16
N GLU A 24 6.82 9.06 5.67
CA GLU A 24 6.94 10.09 6.72
C GLU A 24 6.44 11.46 6.26
N HIS A 25 6.73 11.84 5.02
CA HIS A 25 6.23 13.08 4.44
C HIS A 25 4.69 13.08 4.38
N ILE A 26 4.09 11.97 3.96
CA ILE A 26 2.64 11.81 3.96
C ILE A 26 2.07 11.93 5.38
N THR A 27 2.69 11.25 6.35
CA THR A 27 2.25 11.30 7.75
C THR A 27 2.24 12.73 8.27
N ARG A 28 3.31 13.50 8.02
CA ARG A 28 3.38 14.90 8.42
C ARG A 28 2.33 15.79 7.75
N ALA A 29 2.09 15.59 6.45
CA ALA A 29 1.07 16.32 5.72
C ALA A 29 -0.34 16.03 6.24
N VAL A 30 -0.63 14.76 6.55
CA VAL A 30 -1.91 14.31 7.12
C VAL A 30 -2.08 14.85 8.53
N ASP A 31 -1.05 14.78 9.37
CA ASP A 31 -1.10 15.30 10.75
C ASP A 31 -1.39 16.80 10.79
N THR A 32 -0.91 17.55 9.80
CA THR A 32 -1.20 19.00 9.67
C THR A 32 -2.67 19.24 9.28
N ARG A 33 -3.26 18.37 8.44
CA ARG A 33 -4.63 18.49 7.93
C ARG A 33 -5.68 17.92 8.88
N LYS A 34 -5.30 16.93 9.70
CA LYS A 34 -6.17 16.26 10.69
C LYS A 34 -7.51 15.77 10.12
N PRO A 35 -7.53 14.97 9.04
CA PRO A 35 -8.77 14.47 8.50
C PRO A 35 -9.45 13.52 9.50
N VAL A 36 -10.78 13.47 9.46
CA VAL A 36 -11.54 12.59 10.34
C VAL A 36 -11.47 11.15 9.83
N CYS A 37 -11.06 10.23 10.71
CA CYS A 37 -11.18 8.80 10.49
C CYS A 37 -12.14 8.21 11.55
N ASN A 38 -13.30 7.73 11.09
CA ASN A 38 -14.34 7.16 11.96
C ASN A 38 -14.26 5.63 12.06
N THR A 39 -13.17 5.04 11.62
CA THR A 39 -12.92 3.58 11.67
C THR A 39 -14.03 2.77 10.96
N SER A 40 -14.53 3.28 9.83
CA SER A 40 -15.62 2.64 9.09
C SER A 40 -15.21 1.36 8.36
N GLY A 41 -13.91 1.12 8.18
CA GLY A 41 -13.38 0.03 7.37
C GLY A 41 -13.56 0.21 5.86
N ARG A 42 -14.09 1.34 5.43
CA ARG A 42 -14.43 1.68 4.04
C ARG A 42 -13.23 1.59 3.09
N CYS A 43 -12.05 1.99 3.56
CA CYS A 43 -10.82 1.99 2.76
C CYS A 43 -10.37 0.58 2.33
N CYS A 44 -10.77 -0.47 3.05
CA CYS A 44 -10.44 -1.87 2.76
C CYS A 44 -11.61 -2.65 2.14
N ASN A 45 -12.80 -2.08 2.08
CA ASN A 45 -14.00 -2.75 1.57
C ASN A 45 -14.28 -2.29 0.14
N PHE A 46 -13.50 -2.82 -0.81
CA PHE A 46 -13.42 -2.32 -2.18
C PHE A 46 -14.74 -2.44 -2.95
N ASP A 47 -15.36 -3.60 -2.92
CA ASP A 47 -16.54 -3.87 -3.74
C ASP A 47 -17.78 -3.10 -3.23
N GLU A 48 -17.96 -3.02 -1.92
CA GLU A 48 -19.08 -2.28 -1.32
C GLU A 48 -19.04 -0.79 -1.66
N TRP A 49 -17.84 -0.19 -1.67
CA TRP A 49 -17.65 1.24 -1.89
C TRP A 49 -17.20 1.60 -3.31
N GLY A 50 -17.08 0.60 -4.19
CA GLY A 50 -16.84 0.80 -5.62
C GLY A 50 -15.45 1.38 -5.95
N HIS A 51 -14.43 1.14 -5.12
CA HIS A 51 -13.06 1.56 -5.39
C HIS A 51 -12.08 0.39 -5.45
N ARG A 52 -10.89 0.66 -5.93
CA ARG A 52 -9.77 -0.29 -5.97
C ARG A 52 -8.54 0.39 -5.40
N LEU A 53 -7.71 -0.39 -4.73
CA LEU A 53 -6.39 0.06 -4.29
C LEU A 53 -5.36 -0.32 -5.36
N TYR A 54 -4.61 0.66 -5.82
CA TYR A 54 -3.48 0.48 -6.73
C TYR A 54 -2.19 0.81 -5.99
N VAL A 55 -1.14 0.04 -6.27
CA VAL A 55 0.16 0.17 -5.64
C VAL A 55 1.29 -0.02 -6.64
N THR A 56 2.46 0.52 -6.33
CA THR A 56 3.69 0.21 -7.08
C THR A 56 4.30 -1.12 -6.63
N GLY A 57 5.13 -1.70 -7.48
CA GLY A 57 5.83 -2.95 -7.15
C GLY A 57 6.69 -2.84 -5.89
N LEU A 58 7.39 -1.70 -5.72
CA LEU A 58 8.21 -1.46 -4.53
C LEU A 58 7.39 -1.37 -3.25
N GLU A 59 6.25 -0.69 -3.27
CA GLU A 59 5.35 -0.58 -2.11
C GLU A 59 4.79 -1.95 -1.70
N ALA A 60 4.35 -2.74 -2.68
CA ALA A 60 3.86 -4.09 -2.43
C ALA A 60 4.94 -4.98 -1.83
N ALA A 61 6.16 -4.93 -2.38
CA ALA A 61 7.31 -5.69 -1.88
C ALA A 61 7.74 -5.22 -0.48
N TYR A 62 7.70 -3.93 -0.21
CA TYR A 62 7.99 -3.36 1.11
C TYR A 62 7.07 -3.96 2.17
N LEU A 63 5.76 -3.95 1.94
CA LEU A 63 4.81 -4.60 2.85
C LEU A 63 5.07 -6.09 2.95
N PHE A 64 5.22 -6.77 1.82
CA PHE A 64 5.39 -8.23 1.78
C PHE A 64 6.61 -8.70 2.57
N THR A 65 7.75 -8.02 2.46
CA THR A 65 8.98 -8.38 3.18
C THR A 65 8.89 -8.16 4.69
N ARG A 66 8.06 -7.22 5.13
CA ARG A 66 7.86 -6.91 6.56
C ARG A 66 6.66 -7.61 7.18
N LEU A 67 5.89 -8.30 6.38
CA LEU A 67 4.65 -8.94 6.83
C LEU A 67 4.89 -9.99 7.92
N ASN A 68 6.00 -10.70 7.85
CA ASN A 68 6.37 -11.72 8.84
C ASN A 68 6.62 -11.17 10.25
N GLU A 69 6.87 -9.88 10.38
CA GLU A 69 7.01 -9.21 11.68
C GLU A 69 5.65 -8.99 12.36
N LEU A 70 4.57 -8.99 11.56
CA LEU A 70 3.23 -8.66 12.02
C LEU A 70 2.29 -9.88 12.08
N ARG A 71 2.70 -11.00 11.53
CA ARG A 71 1.86 -12.21 11.50
C ARG A 71 2.72 -13.48 11.52
N ASP A 72 2.18 -14.52 12.13
CA ASP A 72 2.88 -15.81 12.31
C ASP A 72 2.87 -16.70 11.06
N LYS A 73 1.98 -16.39 10.11
CA LYS A 73 1.82 -17.20 8.90
C LYS A 73 2.11 -16.37 7.64
N PRO A 74 2.77 -16.98 6.64
CA PRO A 74 2.99 -16.31 5.37
C PRO A 74 1.66 -16.04 4.64
N LEU A 75 1.65 -15.00 3.81
CA LEU A 75 0.53 -14.72 2.91
C LEU A 75 0.50 -15.78 1.80
N THR A 76 -0.68 -16.32 1.54
CA THR A 76 -0.88 -17.37 0.53
C THR A 76 -1.84 -16.91 -0.57
N ALA A 77 -1.82 -17.64 -1.71
CA ALA A 77 -2.79 -17.41 -2.78
C ALA A 77 -4.23 -17.59 -2.30
N ALA A 78 -4.46 -18.53 -1.37
CA ALA A 78 -5.79 -18.75 -0.78
C ALA A 78 -6.29 -17.53 0.02
N ASP A 79 -5.40 -16.81 0.69
CA ASP A 79 -5.76 -15.55 1.38
C ASP A 79 -6.23 -14.47 0.39
N ILE A 80 -5.59 -14.40 -0.77
CA ILE A 80 -5.96 -13.46 -1.84
C ILE A 80 -7.31 -13.84 -2.46
N ASP A 81 -7.52 -15.12 -2.73
CA ASP A 81 -8.79 -15.61 -3.26
C ASP A 81 -9.95 -15.35 -2.29
N ALA A 82 -9.73 -15.58 -1.00
CA ALA A 82 -10.70 -15.28 0.04
C ALA A 82 -11.02 -13.78 0.11
N ALA A 83 -10.02 -12.92 0.00
CA ALA A 83 -10.20 -11.47 -0.02
C ALA A 83 -10.99 -11.00 -1.25
N ARG A 84 -10.72 -11.57 -2.43
CA ARG A 84 -11.51 -11.30 -3.64
C ARG A 84 -12.96 -11.74 -3.50
N ALA A 85 -13.20 -12.93 -2.96
CA ALA A 85 -14.55 -13.43 -2.72
C ALA A 85 -15.32 -12.56 -1.71
N ALA A 86 -14.63 -12.02 -0.71
CA ALA A 86 -15.21 -11.09 0.27
C ALA A 86 -15.31 -9.63 -0.25
N GLY A 87 -14.70 -9.34 -1.40
CA GLY A 87 -14.74 -8.00 -2.02
C GLY A 87 -13.84 -6.97 -1.36
N GLY A 88 -12.78 -7.37 -0.66
CA GLY A 88 -11.96 -6.47 0.12
C GLY A 88 -10.47 -6.75 0.13
N CYS A 89 -9.81 -6.16 1.13
CA CYS A 89 -8.39 -6.28 1.38
C CYS A 89 -8.08 -7.53 2.23
N PRO A 90 -7.03 -8.31 1.90
CA PRO A 90 -6.69 -9.52 2.66
C PRO A 90 -6.22 -9.24 4.10
N PHE A 91 -5.92 -7.98 4.43
CA PHE A 91 -5.40 -7.58 5.73
C PHE A 91 -6.43 -6.90 6.64
N GLN A 92 -7.65 -6.72 6.17
CA GLN A 92 -8.73 -6.19 7.01
C GLN A 92 -9.20 -7.26 8.01
N LYS A 93 -9.20 -6.90 9.30
CA LYS A 93 -9.76 -7.72 10.37
C LYS A 93 -10.82 -6.92 11.12
N ALA A 94 -12.07 -7.34 11.04
CA ALA A 94 -13.21 -6.53 11.42
C ALA A 94 -13.18 -5.20 10.61
N LEU A 95 -13.18 -4.05 11.25
CA LEU A 95 -13.10 -2.74 10.58
C LEU A 95 -11.68 -2.14 10.60
N LEU A 96 -10.68 -2.92 11.01
CA LEU A 96 -9.31 -2.43 11.24
C LEU A 96 -8.33 -3.00 10.22
N CYS A 97 -7.31 -2.20 9.89
CA CYS A 97 -6.18 -2.62 9.08
C CYS A 97 -5.13 -3.32 9.93
N SER A 98 -4.88 -4.62 9.66
CA SER A 98 -3.88 -5.41 10.41
C SER A 98 -2.43 -5.08 10.02
N VAL A 99 -2.21 -4.32 8.95
CA VAL A 99 -0.89 -3.90 8.43
C VAL A 99 -0.73 -2.38 8.41
N HIS A 100 -1.42 -1.68 9.29
CA HIS A 100 -1.49 -0.23 9.29
C HIS A 100 -0.12 0.46 9.25
N ALA A 101 0.87 -0.05 10.00
CA ALA A 101 2.21 0.53 10.07
C ALA A 101 2.99 0.45 8.74
N ILE A 102 2.72 -0.56 7.94
CA ILE A 102 3.43 -0.85 6.67
C ILE A 102 2.54 -0.71 5.44
N ARG A 103 1.37 -0.10 5.59
CA ARG A 103 0.40 0.07 4.50
C ARG A 103 0.95 0.91 3.35
N PRO A 104 0.53 0.66 2.10
CA PRO A 104 0.99 1.43 0.94
C PRO A 104 0.45 2.86 0.92
N LEU A 105 1.00 3.66 0.02
CA LEU A 105 0.73 5.10 -0.13
C LEU A 105 -0.77 5.41 -0.23
N GLY A 106 -1.51 4.71 -1.08
CA GLY A 106 -2.94 4.93 -1.26
C GLY A 106 -3.75 4.76 0.03
N CYS A 107 -3.33 3.83 0.90
CA CYS A 107 -3.95 3.64 2.21
C CYS A 107 -3.61 4.77 3.20
N ARG A 108 -2.47 5.45 3.01
CA ARG A 108 -2.02 6.55 3.87
C ARG A 108 -2.67 7.88 3.53
N THR A 109 -3.08 8.07 2.28
CA THR A 109 -3.67 9.31 1.78
C THR A 109 -5.19 9.29 1.70
N TYR A 110 -5.79 8.10 1.74
CA TYR A 110 -7.25 7.95 1.66
C TYR A 110 -7.92 8.19 3.00
N TYR A 111 -8.89 9.10 3.01
CA TYR A 111 -9.78 9.36 4.14
C TYR A 111 -11.22 9.48 3.64
N CYS A 112 -12.19 8.99 4.43
CA CYS A 112 -13.61 9.07 4.12
C CYS A 112 -14.20 10.48 4.32
N ASP A 113 -13.39 11.43 4.77
CA ASP A 113 -13.74 12.82 5.00
C ASP A 113 -13.94 13.53 3.65
N GLU A 114 -15.16 13.98 3.38
CA GLU A 114 -15.51 14.69 2.13
C GLU A 114 -14.69 15.98 1.95
N THR A 115 -14.29 16.64 3.04
CA THR A 115 -13.47 17.85 2.99
C THR A 115 -12.01 17.57 2.63
N ALA A 116 -11.59 16.30 2.69
CA ALA A 116 -10.23 15.88 2.37
C ALA A 116 -10.00 15.58 0.88
N GLN A 117 -11.05 15.45 0.07
CA GLN A 117 -10.98 14.93 -1.31
C GLN A 117 -9.96 15.66 -2.19
N GLU A 118 -9.94 16.98 -2.15
CA GLU A 118 -9.07 17.79 -3.01
C GLU A 118 -7.58 17.63 -2.62
N TRP A 119 -7.25 17.88 -1.36
CA TRP A 119 -5.85 17.82 -0.94
C TRP A 119 -5.31 16.39 -0.89
N GLN A 120 -6.14 15.38 -0.62
CA GLN A 120 -5.67 13.99 -0.63
C GLN A 120 -5.35 13.52 -2.04
N HIS A 121 -6.09 13.98 -3.05
CA HIS A 121 -5.78 13.70 -4.46
C HIS A 121 -4.41 14.28 -4.83
N ASP A 122 -4.20 15.57 -4.56
CA ASP A 122 -2.94 16.25 -4.88
C ASP A 122 -1.75 15.61 -4.13
N LEU A 123 -1.92 15.32 -2.84
CA LEU A 123 -0.90 14.63 -2.05
C LEU A 123 -0.58 13.26 -2.63
N THR A 124 -1.58 12.49 -3.02
CA THR A 124 -1.39 11.16 -3.63
C THR A 124 -0.58 11.26 -4.92
N GLU A 125 -0.97 12.16 -5.83
CA GLU A 125 -0.27 12.35 -7.11
C GLU A 125 1.17 12.81 -6.93
N ASP A 126 1.42 13.75 -6.02
CA ASP A 126 2.76 14.25 -5.72
C ASP A 126 3.66 13.15 -5.17
N GLN A 127 3.16 12.38 -4.23
CA GLN A 127 3.94 11.32 -3.59
C GLN A 127 4.12 10.09 -4.48
N LEU A 128 3.17 9.79 -5.36
CA LEU A 128 3.37 8.76 -6.40
C LEU A 128 4.50 9.11 -7.34
N ARG A 129 4.66 10.39 -7.69
CA ARG A 129 5.81 10.85 -8.50
C ARG A 129 7.13 10.60 -7.77
N GLU A 130 7.18 10.80 -6.45
CA GLU A 130 8.37 10.49 -5.67
C GLU A 130 8.68 8.99 -5.64
N VAL A 131 7.66 8.13 -5.46
CA VAL A 131 7.84 6.67 -5.52
C VAL A 131 8.32 6.24 -6.90
N ARG A 132 7.76 6.81 -7.97
CA ARG A 132 8.23 6.54 -9.33
C ARG A 132 9.69 6.95 -9.53
N ALA A 133 10.09 8.10 -8.98
CA ALA A 133 11.47 8.55 -9.03
C ALA A 133 12.44 7.58 -8.32
N ILE A 134 12.00 6.91 -7.26
CA ILE A 134 12.78 5.84 -6.62
C ILE A 134 12.97 4.67 -7.58
N HIS A 135 11.91 4.21 -8.24
CA HIS A 135 12.01 3.15 -9.26
C HIS A 135 13.01 3.53 -10.36
N ASP A 136 12.88 4.73 -10.92
CA ASP A 136 13.74 5.20 -12.00
C ASP A 136 15.22 5.29 -11.56
N ARG A 137 15.47 5.84 -10.38
CA ARG A 137 16.82 6.03 -9.81
C ARG A 137 17.56 4.72 -9.56
N HIS A 138 16.81 3.68 -9.17
CA HIS A 138 17.39 2.36 -8.85
C HIS A 138 17.20 1.33 -9.98
N GLY A 139 16.75 1.76 -11.16
CA GLY A 139 16.56 0.88 -12.31
C GLY A 139 15.54 -0.24 -12.10
N LEU A 140 14.52 0.02 -11.29
CA LEU A 140 13.43 -0.92 -11.02
C LEU A 140 12.31 -0.74 -12.03
N ASP A 141 11.82 -1.83 -12.59
CA ASP A 141 10.63 -1.78 -13.45
C ASP A 141 9.47 -1.12 -12.69
N TYR A 142 8.89 -0.08 -13.30
CA TYR A 142 7.73 0.59 -12.73
C TYR A 142 6.45 -0.11 -13.18
N GLN A 143 5.72 -0.64 -12.24
CA GLN A 143 4.38 -1.17 -12.45
C GLN A 143 3.46 -0.66 -11.34
N TYR A 144 2.34 -0.09 -11.73
CA TYR A 144 1.28 0.37 -10.86
C TYR A 144 0.06 -0.50 -11.10
N GLY A 145 -0.22 -1.42 -10.18
CA GLY A 145 -1.19 -2.47 -10.35
C GLY A 145 -2.17 -2.59 -9.19
N GLU A 146 -3.26 -3.31 -9.43
CA GLU A 146 -4.25 -3.58 -8.40
C GLU A 146 -3.63 -4.41 -7.27
N TRP A 147 -3.95 -4.04 -6.04
CA TRP A 147 -3.33 -4.51 -4.81
C TRP A 147 -3.22 -6.04 -4.68
N ARG A 148 -4.35 -6.72 -4.86
CA ARG A 148 -4.40 -8.17 -4.70
C ARG A 148 -3.62 -8.90 -5.78
N GLY A 149 -3.65 -8.39 -7.01
CA GLY A 149 -2.85 -8.91 -8.12
C GLY A 149 -1.35 -8.71 -7.92
N MET A 150 -0.94 -7.56 -7.37
CA MET A 150 0.46 -7.29 -7.03
C MET A 150 0.98 -8.23 -5.93
N LEU A 151 0.16 -8.51 -4.92
CA LEU A 151 0.49 -9.48 -3.87
C LEU A 151 0.65 -10.90 -4.43
N GLU A 152 -0.21 -11.32 -5.36
CA GLU A 152 -0.08 -12.63 -6.04
C GLU A 152 1.25 -12.77 -6.78
N MET A 153 1.68 -11.72 -7.47
CA MET A 153 2.98 -11.71 -8.16
C MET A 153 4.13 -11.95 -7.19
N LEU A 154 4.06 -11.39 -5.99
CA LEU A 154 5.09 -11.55 -4.95
C LEU A 154 5.06 -12.95 -4.31
N ILE A 155 3.88 -13.50 -4.09
CA ILE A 155 3.72 -14.87 -3.60
C ILE A 155 4.35 -15.88 -4.57
N GLY A 156 4.23 -15.67 -5.87
CA GLY A 156 4.77 -16.52 -6.92
C GLY A 156 6.26 -16.31 -7.23
N ALA A 157 6.90 -15.30 -6.64
CA ALA A 157 8.29 -14.96 -6.94
C ALA A 157 9.28 -15.74 -6.09
#